data_d8b8745051b5ba9640e39408b7d6063a
#
_entry.id   d8b8745051b5ba9640e39408b7d6063a
#
_cell.length_a   1.000
_cell.length_b   1.000
_cell.length_c   1.000
_cell.angle_alpha   90.00
_cell.angle_beta   90.00
_cell.angle_gamma   90.00
#
_symmetry.space_group_name_H-M   'P 1'
#
loop_
_entity.id
_entity.type
_entity.pdbx_description
1 polymer ?
#
loop_
_entity_poly.entity_id
_entity_poly.type
_entity_poly.pdbx_seq_one_letter_code
_entity_poly.pdbx_strand_id
1 'polypeptide(L)'
;MKRIITSILMLSFFLFPCFSQESENDNRKNIDGTTLFQPIRTGDKFMKIGLSLGIPLFHSSNDKIAIKTNTYPGGTIDAGFSYYLIKGFSLGGSLSFQFYPTLARNLYFAVPITFDLGYTFAAGKWRIPLGAGIGGAFQSYNGNGGKYFGMVFRFDTEIYYQYFPEWSFGGGFSWSVRPQWYSDTKDNRTGNFFNIKFAARYHF
;
A
#
# COMPACT_ATOMS: atom_id res chain seq x y z
N MET A 1 -1.23 5.56 28.41
CA MET A 1 -1.28 5.31 26.96
C MET A 1 -0.02 5.68 26.18
N LYS A 2 0.65 6.82 26.45
CA LYS A 2 1.90 7.22 25.73
C LYS A 2 3.06 6.20 25.84
N ARG A 3 3.20 5.49 26.97
CA ARG A 3 4.31 4.53 27.20
C ARG A 3 4.15 3.20 26.45
N ILE A 4 2.94 2.78 26.11
CA ILE A 4 2.68 1.53 25.38
C ILE A 4 3.03 1.68 23.89
N ILE A 5 2.75 2.84 23.30
CA ILE A 5 3.05 3.14 21.89
C ILE A 5 4.56 3.16 21.66
N THR A 6 5.33 3.74 22.59
CA THR A 6 6.79 3.79 22.50
C THR A 6 7.43 2.39 22.61
N SER A 7 6.86 1.50 23.43
CA SER A 7 7.35 0.11 23.58
C SER A 7 7.08 -0.74 22.34
N ILE A 8 5.95 -0.56 21.67
CA ILE A 8 5.63 -1.27 20.42
C ILE A 8 6.53 -0.78 19.29
N LEU A 9 6.82 0.51 19.23
CA LEU A 9 7.72 1.08 18.21
C LEU A 9 9.18 0.62 18.42
N MET A 10 9.63 0.44 19.66
CA MET A 10 10.97 -0.09 19.96
C MET A 10 11.10 -1.59 19.69
N LEU A 11 10.03 -2.36 19.90
CA LEU A 11 10.05 -3.81 19.64
C LEU A 11 10.12 -4.13 18.15
N SER A 12 9.56 -3.29 17.29
CA SER A 12 9.65 -3.44 15.84
C SER A 12 11.06 -3.21 15.29
N PHE A 13 11.89 -2.40 15.98
CA PHE A 13 13.27 -2.12 15.55
C PHE A 13 14.26 -3.27 15.89
N PHE A 14 13.94 -4.13 16.87
CA PHE A 14 14.82 -5.21 17.29
C PHE A 14 14.66 -6.52 16.50
N LEU A 15 13.61 -6.65 15.68
CA LEU A 15 13.40 -7.85 14.86
C LEU A 15 14.09 -7.79 13.48
N PHE A 16 14.80 -6.71 13.17
CA PHE A 16 15.39 -6.47 11.85
C PHE A 16 16.79 -7.03 11.56
N PRO A 17 17.62 -7.55 12.49
CA PRO A 17 18.97 -7.96 12.11
C PRO A 17 19.11 -9.40 11.58
N CYS A 18 18.06 -10.21 11.51
CA CYS A 18 18.24 -11.65 11.30
C CYS A 18 18.14 -12.17 9.86
N PHE A 19 17.88 -11.30 8.87
CA PHE A 19 17.68 -11.74 7.47
C PHE A 19 18.70 -11.18 6.47
N SER A 20 19.81 -10.61 6.93
CA SER A 20 20.77 -9.90 6.07
C SER A 20 22.02 -10.70 5.70
N GLN A 21 21.96 -12.01 5.58
CA GLN A 21 23.07 -12.78 5.02
C GLN A 21 22.54 -13.89 4.11
N GLU A 22 22.10 -13.53 2.93
CA GLU A 22 22.12 -14.47 1.82
C GLU A 22 23.28 -14.11 0.90
N SER A 23 24.29 -14.97 0.97
CA SER A 23 25.54 -14.99 0.23
C SER A 23 25.35 -14.73 -1.25
N GLU A 24 26.24 -13.92 -1.80
CA GLU A 24 26.42 -13.53 -3.21
C GLU A 24 26.87 -14.71 -4.11
N ASN A 25 26.35 -15.91 -3.90
CA ASN A 25 26.69 -17.07 -4.70
C ASN A 25 25.44 -17.66 -5.34
N ASP A 26 24.73 -16.84 -6.13
CA ASP A 26 23.45 -17.22 -6.72
C ASP A 26 23.57 -17.50 -8.23
N ASN A 27 24.44 -18.44 -8.58
CA ASN A 27 24.40 -19.11 -9.87
C ASN A 27 23.79 -20.53 -9.70
N ARG A 28 22.62 -20.60 -9.01
CA ARG A 28 21.85 -21.85 -9.08
C ARG A 28 21.13 -21.94 -10.42
N LYS A 29 21.88 -22.25 -11.45
CA LYS A 29 21.31 -22.85 -12.66
C LYS A 29 20.87 -24.26 -12.28
N ASN A 30 19.61 -24.58 -12.52
CA ASN A 30 19.21 -25.99 -12.57
C ASN A 30 19.99 -26.69 -13.67
N ILE A 31 20.07 -28.01 -13.57
CA ILE A 31 20.69 -28.91 -14.56
C ILE A 31 20.18 -28.62 -15.97
N ASP A 32 18.97 -28.08 -16.11
CA ASP A 32 18.32 -27.70 -17.39
C ASP A 32 18.56 -26.23 -17.80
N GLY A 33 19.36 -25.46 -17.10
CA GLY A 33 19.69 -24.07 -17.47
C GLY A 33 18.60 -23.04 -17.20
N THR A 34 17.43 -23.42 -16.66
CA THR A 34 16.36 -22.52 -16.29
C THR A 34 16.58 -21.96 -14.89
N THR A 35 16.56 -20.64 -14.77
CA THR A 35 16.57 -19.96 -13.46
C THR A 35 15.23 -20.17 -12.78
N LEU A 36 15.22 -20.77 -11.58
CA LEU A 36 14.01 -21.05 -10.81
C LEU A 36 13.30 -19.78 -10.33
N PHE A 37 14.01 -18.68 -10.23
CA PHE A 37 13.47 -17.36 -9.87
C PHE A 37 14.45 -16.26 -10.30
N GLN A 38 13.94 -15.06 -10.48
CA GLN A 38 14.73 -13.87 -10.79
C GLN A 38 15.07 -13.13 -9.49
N PRO A 39 16.36 -13.03 -9.10
CA PRO A 39 16.75 -12.23 -7.94
C PRO A 39 16.50 -10.74 -8.21
N ILE A 40 16.19 -9.98 -7.16
CA ILE A 40 16.04 -8.53 -7.26
C ILE A 40 17.41 -7.88 -7.48
N ARG A 41 17.53 -7.12 -8.56
CA ARG A 41 18.74 -6.37 -8.91
C ARG A 41 18.45 -4.87 -8.92
N THR A 42 19.49 -4.09 -8.74
CA THR A 42 19.45 -2.64 -9.02
C THR A 42 19.13 -2.43 -10.49
N GLY A 43 18.15 -1.56 -10.76
CA GLY A 43 17.70 -1.30 -12.11
C GLY A 43 16.46 -2.08 -12.54
N ASP A 44 16.09 -3.15 -11.84
CA ASP A 44 14.88 -3.89 -12.15
C ASP A 44 13.63 -3.02 -11.97
N LYS A 45 12.64 -3.29 -12.79
CA LYS A 45 11.37 -2.58 -12.80
C LYS A 45 10.22 -3.56 -12.62
N PHE A 46 9.14 -3.09 -12.05
CA PHE A 46 7.92 -3.87 -12.04
C PHE A 46 6.69 -2.97 -12.15
N MET A 47 5.69 -3.49 -12.81
CA MET A 47 4.34 -2.96 -12.84
C MET A 47 3.46 -3.80 -11.91
N LYS A 48 2.60 -3.15 -11.14
CA LYS A 48 1.64 -3.79 -10.25
C LYS A 48 0.23 -3.46 -10.69
N ILE A 49 -0.64 -4.46 -10.73
CA ILE A 49 -2.08 -4.31 -10.90
C ILE A 49 -2.75 -5.10 -9.78
N GLY A 50 -3.70 -4.48 -9.10
CA GLY A 50 -4.37 -5.10 -7.96
C GLY A 50 -5.85 -4.77 -7.85
N LEU A 51 -6.56 -5.65 -7.18
CA LEU A 51 -7.93 -5.47 -6.74
C LEU A 51 -7.95 -5.57 -5.22
N SER A 52 -8.74 -4.71 -4.58
CA SER A 52 -8.81 -4.69 -3.11
C SER A 52 -10.24 -4.51 -2.62
N LEU A 53 -10.50 -5.13 -1.47
CA LEU A 53 -11.66 -4.82 -0.65
C LEU A 53 -11.28 -3.72 0.32
N GLY A 54 -11.88 -2.54 0.18
CA GLY A 54 -11.64 -1.39 1.04
C GLY A 54 -12.63 -1.35 2.19
N ILE A 55 -12.14 -1.21 3.40
CA ILE A 55 -12.92 -1.14 4.63
C ILE A 55 -12.70 0.23 5.28
N PRO A 56 -13.69 1.13 5.25
CA PRO A 56 -13.63 2.37 6.01
C PRO A 56 -13.63 2.07 7.52
N LEU A 57 -12.59 2.50 8.23
CA LEU A 57 -12.47 2.20 9.66
C LEU A 57 -13.21 3.25 10.50
N PHE A 58 -12.68 4.46 10.51
CA PHE A 58 -13.22 5.57 11.30
C PHE A 58 -12.75 6.93 10.74
N HIS A 59 -13.45 7.97 11.12
CA HIS A 59 -13.01 9.35 10.96
C HIS A 59 -12.51 9.90 12.28
N SER A 60 -11.49 10.73 12.24
CA SER A 60 -11.06 11.56 13.36
C SER A 60 -11.41 13.01 13.06
N SER A 61 -11.86 13.77 14.07
CA SER A 61 -12.01 15.22 14.04
C SER A 61 -11.20 15.85 15.19
N ASN A 62 -11.16 17.17 15.26
CA ASN A 62 -10.42 17.87 16.33
C ASN A 62 -10.88 17.47 17.75
N ASP A 63 -12.18 17.19 17.91
CA ASP A 63 -12.79 16.91 19.22
C ASP A 63 -12.90 15.41 19.52
N LYS A 64 -12.86 14.53 18.51
CA LYS A 64 -13.08 13.08 18.66
C LYS A 64 -12.10 12.27 17.83
N ILE A 65 -11.44 11.32 18.47
CA ILE A 65 -10.40 10.49 17.84
C ILE A 65 -11.01 9.43 16.92
N ALA A 66 -12.21 8.93 17.21
CA ALA A 66 -12.84 7.89 16.40
C ALA A 66 -14.35 8.12 16.30
N ILE A 67 -14.80 8.49 15.11
CA ILE A 67 -16.21 8.65 14.76
C ILE A 67 -16.56 7.55 13.76
N LYS A 68 -17.69 6.88 13.99
CA LYS A 68 -18.17 5.85 13.06
C LYS A 68 -18.40 6.46 11.66
N THR A 69 -17.86 5.80 10.66
CA THR A 69 -18.05 6.22 9.26
C THR A 69 -19.47 5.94 8.78
N ASN A 70 -19.96 6.72 7.85
CA ASN A 70 -21.21 6.50 7.13
C ASN A 70 -21.02 5.77 5.81
N THR A 71 -19.83 5.25 5.56
CA THR A 71 -19.46 4.48 4.36
C THR A 71 -19.39 2.99 4.68
N TYR A 72 -19.83 2.18 3.71
CA TYR A 72 -19.71 0.72 3.75
C TYR A 72 -18.41 0.25 3.09
N PRO A 73 -18.02 -1.01 3.30
CA PRO A 73 -16.94 -1.63 2.52
C PRO A 73 -17.17 -1.49 1.03
N GLY A 74 -16.11 -1.25 0.29
CA GLY A 74 -16.13 -0.98 -1.13
C GLY A 74 -15.00 -1.65 -1.88
N GLY A 75 -14.94 -1.40 -3.18
CA GLY A 75 -13.92 -1.93 -4.08
C GLY A 75 -12.84 -0.91 -4.41
N THR A 76 -11.64 -1.43 -4.66
CA THR A 76 -10.51 -0.61 -5.14
C THR A 76 -9.81 -1.33 -6.28
N ILE A 77 -9.46 -0.58 -7.33
CA ILE A 77 -8.57 -1.02 -8.40
C ILE A 77 -7.29 -0.22 -8.28
N ASP A 78 -6.14 -0.90 -8.22
CA ASP A 78 -4.84 -0.29 -8.07
C ASP A 78 -3.96 -0.58 -9.28
N ALA A 79 -3.23 0.42 -9.75
CA ALA A 79 -2.16 0.27 -10.73
C ALA A 79 -0.93 1.02 -10.23
N GLY A 80 0.26 0.45 -10.39
CA GLY A 80 1.50 1.07 -9.95
C GLY A 80 2.69 0.64 -10.78
N PHE A 81 3.70 1.49 -10.78
CA PHE A 81 4.99 1.21 -11.40
C PHE A 81 6.09 1.55 -10.41
N SER A 82 7.12 0.70 -10.32
CA SER A 82 8.24 0.90 -9.41
C SER A 82 9.55 0.45 -10.02
N TYR A 83 10.62 1.08 -9.54
CA TYR A 83 11.99 0.86 -9.95
C TYR A 83 12.86 0.57 -8.72
N TYR A 84 13.70 -0.46 -8.76
CA TYR A 84 14.64 -0.77 -7.70
C TYR A 84 15.92 0.07 -7.83
N LEU A 85 16.08 1.06 -6.93
CA LEU A 85 17.26 1.92 -6.87
C LEU A 85 18.50 1.18 -6.39
N ILE A 86 18.32 0.33 -5.40
CA ILE A 86 19.32 -0.59 -4.85
C ILE A 86 18.63 -1.91 -4.53
N LYS A 87 19.38 -2.97 -4.25
CA LYS A 87 18.85 -4.29 -3.91
C LYS A 87 17.77 -4.18 -2.81
N GLY A 88 16.53 -4.50 -3.18
CA GLY A 88 15.37 -4.48 -2.27
C GLY A 88 14.69 -3.12 -2.09
N PHE A 89 15.38 -1.99 -2.27
CA PHE A 89 14.76 -0.66 -2.11
C PHE A 89 14.19 -0.16 -3.43
N SER A 90 12.92 0.15 -3.44
CA SER A 90 12.19 0.60 -4.64
C SER A 90 11.56 1.97 -4.46
N LEU A 91 11.51 2.69 -5.57
CA LEU A 91 10.84 3.95 -5.74
C LEU A 91 9.80 3.79 -6.83
N GLY A 92 8.61 4.36 -6.65
CA GLY A 92 7.56 4.23 -7.63
C GLY A 92 6.43 5.21 -7.48
N GLY A 93 5.38 4.97 -8.25
CA GLY A 93 4.13 5.69 -8.15
C GLY A 93 2.96 4.76 -8.36
N SER A 94 1.83 5.11 -7.79
CA SER A 94 0.60 4.36 -7.97
C SER A 94 -0.62 5.26 -8.10
N LEU A 95 -1.59 4.74 -8.82
CA LEU A 95 -2.90 5.29 -9.05
C LEU A 95 -3.92 4.26 -8.57
N SER A 96 -4.93 4.72 -7.81
CA SER A 96 -6.01 3.85 -7.36
C SER A 96 -7.36 4.46 -7.71
N PHE A 97 -8.34 3.61 -8.00
CA PHE A 97 -9.75 3.98 -8.16
C PHE A 97 -10.55 3.29 -7.06
N GLN A 98 -11.21 4.05 -6.22
CA GLN A 98 -11.87 3.55 -5.02
C GLN A 98 -13.33 3.95 -4.98
N PHE A 99 -14.18 3.00 -4.64
CA PHE A 99 -15.64 3.14 -4.62
C PHE A 99 -16.17 2.61 -3.30
N TYR A 100 -16.85 3.46 -2.54
CA TYR A 100 -17.47 3.10 -1.27
C TYR A 100 -18.93 3.52 -1.24
N PRO A 101 -19.89 2.57 -1.13
CA PRO A 101 -21.28 2.91 -0.90
C PRO A 101 -21.46 3.63 0.44
N THR A 102 -22.44 4.53 0.52
CA THR A 102 -22.78 5.24 1.76
C THR A 102 -24.18 4.92 2.25
N LEU A 103 -24.48 5.20 3.52
CA LEU A 103 -25.79 4.98 4.14
C LEU A 103 -26.94 5.64 3.40
N ALA A 104 -26.72 6.79 2.75
CA ALA A 104 -27.72 7.53 2.00
C ALA A 104 -27.89 7.06 0.54
N ARG A 105 -27.46 5.85 0.19
CA ARG A 105 -27.43 5.28 -1.17
C ARG A 105 -26.60 6.11 -2.16
N ASN A 106 -25.71 6.95 -1.68
CA ASN A 106 -24.72 7.67 -2.47
C ASN A 106 -23.45 6.86 -2.60
N LEU A 107 -22.58 7.26 -3.53
CA LEU A 107 -21.28 6.68 -3.75
C LEU A 107 -20.18 7.67 -3.36
N TYR A 108 -19.29 7.28 -2.47
CA TYR A 108 -18.04 7.97 -2.27
C TYR A 108 -17.01 7.40 -3.22
N PHE A 109 -16.47 8.26 -4.06
CA PHE A 109 -15.44 7.94 -5.04
C PHE A 109 -14.14 8.66 -4.68
N ALA A 110 -13.01 7.96 -4.78
CA ALA A 110 -11.70 8.56 -4.55
C ALA A 110 -10.67 8.06 -5.56
N VAL A 111 -9.80 8.97 -6.00
CA VAL A 111 -8.67 8.68 -6.90
C VAL A 111 -7.38 9.15 -6.22
N PRO A 112 -6.77 8.33 -5.37
CA PRO A 112 -5.43 8.59 -4.85
C PRO A 112 -4.37 8.41 -5.94
N ILE A 113 -3.43 9.35 -5.99
CA ILE A 113 -2.19 9.27 -6.75
C ILE A 113 -1.07 9.41 -5.73
N THR A 114 -0.21 8.39 -5.60
CA THR A 114 0.87 8.39 -4.60
C THR A 114 2.23 8.16 -5.23
N PHE A 115 3.22 8.77 -4.63
CA PHE A 115 4.61 8.45 -4.77
C PHE A 115 4.98 7.46 -3.67
N ASP A 116 5.57 6.33 -4.04
CA ASP A 116 5.74 5.19 -3.17
C ASP A 116 7.21 4.86 -2.97
N LEU A 117 7.60 4.66 -1.72
CA LEU A 117 8.87 4.12 -1.30
C LEU A 117 8.63 2.72 -0.73
N GLY A 118 9.49 1.78 -1.05
CA GLY A 118 9.33 0.42 -0.55
C GLY A 118 10.65 -0.31 -0.37
N TYR A 119 10.62 -1.29 0.52
CA TYR A 119 11.69 -2.26 0.67
C TYR A 119 11.13 -3.67 0.55
N THR A 120 11.73 -4.49 -0.31
CA THR A 120 11.31 -5.86 -0.58
C THR A 120 12.31 -6.85 0.00
N PHE A 121 11.86 -7.63 0.97
CA PHE A 121 12.57 -8.80 1.44
C PHE A 121 12.35 -9.95 0.46
N ALA A 122 13.43 -10.60 0.03
CA ALA A 122 13.39 -11.70 -0.90
C ALA A 122 13.91 -12.97 -0.23
N ALA A 123 13.12 -14.04 -0.27
CA ALA A 123 13.50 -15.37 0.22
C ALA A 123 13.12 -16.41 -0.84
N GLY A 124 14.05 -16.76 -1.71
CA GLY A 124 13.78 -17.60 -2.87
C GLY A 124 12.71 -16.99 -3.77
N LYS A 125 11.62 -17.72 -3.98
CA LYS A 125 10.48 -17.25 -4.80
C LYS A 125 9.54 -16.28 -4.06
N TRP A 126 9.71 -16.10 -2.75
CA TRP A 126 8.88 -15.22 -1.94
C TRP A 126 9.43 -13.78 -1.94
N ARG A 127 8.54 -12.84 -2.07
CA ARG A 127 8.80 -11.40 -2.05
C ARG A 127 7.86 -10.75 -1.05
N ILE A 128 8.41 -10.11 -0.03
CA ILE A 128 7.65 -9.46 1.04
C ILE A 128 8.00 -7.96 1.01
N PRO A 129 7.30 -7.16 0.21
CA PRO A 129 7.48 -5.72 0.20
C PRO A 129 6.78 -5.06 1.39
N LEU A 130 7.47 -4.12 2.01
CA LEU A 130 6.93 -3.12 2.90
C LEU A 130 7.05 -1.78 2.21
N GLY A 131 6.00 -0.99 2.22
CA GLY A 131 5.97 0.29 1.51
C GLY A 131 5.24 1.39 2.26
N ALA A 132 5.61 2.60 1.93
CA ALA A 132 4.91 3.81 2.33
C ALA A 132 4.75 4.73 1.12
N GLY A 133 3.60 5.37 1.02
CA GLY A 133 3.28 6.30 -0.06
C GLY A 133 2.74 7.62 0.47
N ILE A 134 3.07 8.69 -0.23
CA ILE A 134 2.53 10.03 0.00
C ILE A 134 2.04 10.61 -1.33
N GLY A 135 0.94 11.33 -1.29
CA GLY A 135 0.42 11.95 -2.51
C GLY A 135 -0.85 12.75 -2.30
N GLY A 136 -1.62 12.88 -3.38
CA GLY A 136 -2.91 13.55 -3.40
C GLY A 136 -4.05 12.60 -3.72
N ALA A 137 -5.24 12.88 -3.21
CA ALA A 137 -6.45 12.14 -3.53
C ALA A 137 -7.55 13.10 -3.96
N PHE A 138 -8.06 12.89 -5.16
CA PHE A 138 -9.32 13.49 -5.56
C PHE A 138 -10.47 12.68 -4.94
N GLN A 139 -11.38 13.35 -4.25
CA GLN A 139 -12.48 12.72 -3.53
C GLN A 139 -13.79 13.38 -3.94
N SER A 140 -14.83 12.60 -4.14
CA SER A 140 -16.15 13.10 -4.52
C SER A 140 -17.25 12.25 -3.90
N TYR A 141 -18.29 12.90 -3.42
CA TYR A 141 -19.56 12.27 -3.07
C TYR A 141 -20.57 12.49 -4.21
N ASN A 142 -21.14 11.41 -4.71
CA ASN A 142 -22.27 11.50 -5.64
C ASN A 142 -23.53 11.84 -4.83
N GLY A 143 -24.00 13.06 -4.97
CA GLY A 143 -25.07 13.68 -4.18
C GLY A 143 -24.75 15.16 -3.97
N ASN A 144 -25.35 15.81 -3.00
CA ASN A 144 -25.05 17.22 -2.65
C ASN A 144 -23.70 17.41 -1.96
N GLY A 145 -22.82 16.39 -1.99
CA GLY A 145 -21.49 16.43 -1.40
C GLY A 145 -20.46 17.10 -2.31
N GLY A 146 -19.60 17.90 -1.70
CA GLY A 146 -18.55 18.63 -2.41
C GLY A 146 -17.49 17.71 -2.99
N LYS A 147 -16.74 18.25 -3.96
CA LYS A 147 -15.49 17.68 -4.43
C LYS A 147 -14.37 18.19 -3.53
N TYR A 148 -13.43 17.31 -3.18
CA TYR A 148 -12.29 17.65 -2.33
C TYR A 148 -11.03 17.06 -2.92
N PHE A 149 -9.95 17.84 -2.95
CA PHE A 149 -8.62 17.36 -3.23
C PHE A 149 -7.76 17.54 -1.99
N GLY A 150 -7.14 16.47 -1.51
CA GLY A 150 -6.34 16.51 -0.29
C GLY A 150 -5.22 15.53 -0.28
N MET A 151 -4.41 15.58 0.75
CA MET A 151 -3.29 14.66 0.92
C MET A 151 -3.74 13.24 1.24
N VAL A 152 -2.91 12.27 0.89
CA VAL A 152 -3.04 10.88 1.27
C VAL A 152 -1.70 10.35 1.72
N PHE A 153 -1.73 9.60 2.82
CA PHE A 153 -0.62 8.79 3.31
C PHE A 153 -1.04 7.33 3.23
N ARG A 154 -0.17 6.46 2.75
CA ARG A 154 -0.45 5.04 2.61
C ARG A 154 0.69 4.21 3.15
N PHE A 155 0.37 3.11 3.81
CA PHE A 155 1.29 2.09 4.25
C PHE A 155 0.83 0.75 3.67
N ASP A 156 1.75 0.01 3.08
CA ASP A 156 1.48 -1.25 2.41
C ASP A 156 2.37 -2.35 2.97
N THR A 157 1.79 -3.52 3.18
CA THR A 157 2.53 -4.77 3.38
C THR A 157 1.88 -5.86 2.54
N GLU A 158 2.69 -6.55 1.78
CA GLU A 158 2.22 -7.54 0.82
C GLU A 158 3.14 -8.75 0.84
N ILE A 159 2.67 -9.88 0.35
CA ILE A 159 3.45 -11.09 0.12
C ILE A 159 3.17 -11.57 -1.30
N TYR A 160 4.21 -11.84 -2.06
CA TYR A 160 4.14 -12.32 -3.43
C TYR A 160 4.91 -13.62 -3.57
N TYR A 161 4.38 -14.50 -4.39
CA TYR A 161 5.07 -15.67 -4.87
C TYR A 161 5.40 -15.49 -6.36
N GLN A 162 6.68 -15.60 -6.72
CA GLN A 162 7.14 -15.54 -8.11
C GLN A 162 6.87 -16.89 -8.77
N TYR A 163 5.81 -16.94 -9.57
CA TYR A 163 5.40 -18.15 -10.25
C TYR A 163 6.20 -18.36 -11.55
N PHE A 164 6.38 -17.25 -12.30
CA PHE A 164 7.25 -17.18 -13.47
C PHE A 164 8.33 -16.13 -13.24
N PRO A 165 9.44 -16.14 -14.01
CA PRO A 165 10.47 -15.09 -13.90
C PRO A 165 9.88 -13.69 -13.99
N GLU A 166 8.93 -13.46 -14.89
CA GLU A 166 8.32 -12.15 -15.15
C GLU A 166 7.09 -11.90 -14.29
N TRP A 167 6.46 -12.92 -13.66
CA TRP A 167 5.21 -12.77 -12.96
C TRP A 167 5.25 -13.22 -11.51
N SER A 168 4.77 -12.36 -10.65
CA SER A 168 4.51 -12.68 -9.25
C SER A 168 3.06 -12.38 -8.89
N PHE A 169 2.43 -13.29 -8.15
CA PHE A 169 1.06 -13.15 -7.66
C PHE A 169 1.06 -13.14 -6.14
N GLY A 170 0.20 -12.33 -5.57
CA GLY A 170 0.16 -12.23 -4.12
C GLY A 170 -0.97 -11.38 -3.61
N GLY A 171 -0.88 -11.04 -2.35
CA GLY A 171 -1.83 -10.19 -1.68
C GLY A 171 -1.24 -9.57 -0.43
N GLY A 172 -2.05 -8.79 0.24
CA GLY A 172 -1.61 -8.10 1.45
C GLY A 172 -2.63 -7.10 1.95
N PHE A 173 -2.11 -6.15 2.69
CA PHE A 173 -2.93 -5.13 3.34
C PHE A 173 -2.35 -3.74 3.05
N SER A 174 -3.24 -2.76 3.01
CA SER A 174 -2.82 -1.37 3.06
C SER A 174 -3.70 -0.57 4.00
N TRP A 175 -3.09 0.41 4.64
CA TRP A 175 -3.77 1.39 5.44
C TRP A 175 -3.52 2.77 4.85
N SER A 176 -4.60 3.52 4.58
CA SER A 176 -4.50 4.88 4.07
C SER A 176 -5.19 5.87 5.00
N VAL A 177 -4.50 6.97 5.22
CA VAL A 177 -4.92 8.11 6.03
C VAL A 177 -5.11 9.31 5.12
N ARG A 178 -6.27 9.94 5.19
CA ARG A 178 -6.65 11.07 4.33
C ARG A 178 -7.12 12.24 5.17
N PRO A 179 -6.21 13.15 5.53
CA PRO A 179 -6.60 14.40 6.16
C PRO A 179 -7.38 15.28 5.18
N GLN A 180 -8.44 15.87 5.68
CA GLN A 180 -9.26 16.87 4.98
C GLN A 180 -9.23 18.15 5.82
N TRP A 181 -8.65 19.19 5.26
CA TRP A 181 -8.55 20.49 5.90
C TRP A 181 -9.52 21.47 5.24
N TYR A 182 -10.40 22.04 6.03
CA TYR A 182 -11.39 23.03 5.62
C TYR A 182 -11.03 24.41 6.18
N SER A 183 -11.64 25.45 5.64
CA SER A 183 -11.45 26.82 6.09
C SER A 183 -11.91 27.03 7.54
N ASP A 184 -12.97 26.34 7.97
CA ASP A 184 -13.30 26.20 9.39
C ASP A 184 -12.60 24.97 9.96
N THR A 185 -11.71 25.18 10.91
CA THR A 185 -10.93 24.10 11.55
C THR A 185 -11.80 23.10 12.29
N LYS A 186 -13.02 23.46 12.68
CA LYS A 186 -13.99 22.54 13.31
C LYS A 186 -14.46 21.43 12.35
N ASP A 187 -14.41 21.70 11.05
CA ASP A 187 -14.80 20.75 10.03
C ASP A 187 -13.67 19.82 9.57
N ASN A 188 -12.46 20.02 10.09
CA ASN A 188 -11.32 19.18 9.77
C ASN A 188 -11.59 17.73 10.16
N ARG A 189 -11.34 16.84 9.22
CA ARG A 189 -11.56 15.39 9.37
C ARG A 189 -10.39 14.61 8.81
N THR A 190 -10.15 13.44 9.37
CA THR A 190 -9.17 12.50 8.84
C THR A 190 -9.84 11.15 8.64
N GLY A 191 -9.96 10.73 7.39
CA GLY A 191 -10.49 9.42 7.04
C GLY A 191 -9.42 8.34 7.12
N ASN A 192 -9.76 7.20 7.72
CA ASN A 192 -8.90 6.03 7.82
C ASN A 192 -9.54 4.86 7.07
N PHE A 193 -8.77 4.27 6.15
CA PHE A 193 -9.24 3.18 5.29
C PHE A 193 -8.23 2.04 5.33
N PHE A 194 -8.74 0.84 5.50
CA PHE A 194 -7.97 -0.40 5.44
C PHE A 194 -8.38 -1.17 4.18
N ASN A 195 -7.41 -1.72 3.46
CA ASN A 195 -7.69 -2.49 2.26
C ASN A 195 -7.03 -3.87 2.35
N ILE A 196 -7.77 -4.89 1.96
CA ILE A 196 -7.27 -6.24 1.73
C ILE A 196 -7.05 -6.38 0.23
N LYS A 197 -5.82 -6.67 -0.18
CA LYS A 197 -5.38 -6.62 -1.59
C LYS A 197 -5.09 -7.99 -2.15
N PHE A 198 -5.41 -8.16 -3.43
CA PHE A 198 -4.88 -9.20 -4.31
C PHE A 198 -4.23 -8.51 -5.51
N ALA A 199 -3.01 -8.90 -5.84
CA ALA A 199 -2.27 -8.21 -6.89
C ALA A 199 -1.36 -9.15 -7.68
N ALA A 200 -1.11 -8.76 -8.92
CA ALA A 200 -0.10 -9.32 -9.79
C ALA A 200 1.00 -8.28 -10.03
N ARG A 201 2.23 -8.74 -10.11
CA ARG A 201 3.39 -7.94 -10.53
C ARG A 201 4.00 -8.52 -11.78
N TYR A 202 4.27 -7.66 -12.74
CA TYR A 202 5.04 -7.98 -13.92
C TYR A 202 6.43 -7.34 -13.78
N HIS A 203 7.48 -8.14 -13.89
CA HIS A 203 8.87 -7.76 -13.76
C HIS A 203 9.52 -7.61 -15.15
N PHE A 204 10.32 -6.53 -15.32
CA PHE A 204 11.02 -6.22 -16.57
C PHE A 204 12.52 -6.42 -16.39
#